data_1988a2c9701c7a56d6ad65d588d678b1
#
_entry.id   1988a2c9701c7a56d6ad65d588d678b1
#
_cell.length_a   1.000
_cell.length_b   1.000
_cell.length_c   1.000
_cell.angle_alpha   90.00
_cell.angle_beta   90.00
_cell.angle_gamma   90.00
#
_symmetry.space_group_name_H-M   'P 1'
#
loop_
_entity.id
_entity.type
_entity.pdbx_description
1 polymer ?
#
loop_
_entity_poly.entity_id
_entity_poly.type
_entity_poly.pdbx_seq_one_letter_code
_entity_poly.pdbx_strand_id
1 'polypeptide(L)'
;MSMVNCFFSNRYANRRDLFEALLRGESIISAIDEQIVYNQLDGNEQAIWSLLLASGYLKVLSYESYLDIPEGAEPDYELMLTNYEVKLMFQRMIHDWFIQVEPDYNDFIKALLVGDKKAMNAYMNRVALGTFRYFDVENRPSDEAPERFYHGFVLGLIVDLQGRYVITSNRESGFGRYDVMIEPKNPEENDAYILEFKVHDSEDEKDLRETVQSALQQIDERQYKAQLGMRGISEKKIHSYGFAFQGKKVLIDGE
;
A
#
# COMPACT_ATOMS: atom_id res chain seq x y z
N MET A 1 -10.34 14.27 -13.32
CA MET A 1 -9.78 13.04 -12.76
C MET A 1 -8.75 13.42 -11.69
N SER A 2 -8.80 12.88 -10.48
CA SER A 2 -7.81 13.21 -9.45
C SER A 2 -6.48 12.51 -9.76
N MET A 3 -5.34 13.18 -9.50
CA MET A 3 -4.00 12.60 -9.64
C MET A 3 -3.88 11.27 -8.88
N VAL A 4 -4.52 11.15 -7.73
CA VAL A 4 -4.56 9.92 -6.93
C VAL A 4 -5.23 8.77 -7.69
N ASN A 5 -6.29 9.01 -8.46
CA ASN A 5 -6.93 7.98 -9.27
C ASN A 5 -6.00 7.41 -10.35
N CYS A 6 -5.01 8.17 -10.84
CA CYS A 6 -4.03 7.69 -11.79
C CYS A 6 -3.07 6.67 -11.19
N PHE A 7 -2.73 6.80 -9.90
CA PHE A 7 -1.82 5.87 -9.21
C PHE A 7 -2.52 4.57 -8.80
N PHE A 8 -3.79 4.65 -8.43
CA PHE A 8 -4.53 3.50 -7.88
C PHE A 8 -5.49 2.86 -8.90
N SER A 9 -5.43 3.25 -10.17
CA SER A 9 -6.19 2.59 -11.24
C SER A 9 -5.63 1.19 -11.51
N ASN A 10 -6.51 0.19 -11.58
CA ASN A 10 -6.19 -1.21 -11.84
C ASN A 10 -5.45 -1.49 -13.17
N ARG A 11 -5.43 -0.52 -14.09
CA ARG A 11 -4.76 -0.68 -15.39
C ARG A 11 -3.24 -0.69 -15.30
N TYR A 12 -2.66 -0.23 -14.18
CA TYR A 12 -1.22 0.02 -14.06
C TYR A 12 -0.72 -0.41 -12.67
N ALA A 13 -0.71 -1.72 -12.42
CA ALA A 13 -0.23 -2.29 -11.16
C ALA A 13 1.19 -1.80 -10.80
N ASN A 14 2.05 -1.69 -11.81
CA ASN A 14 3.44 -1.23 -11.65
C ASN A 14 3.54 0.22 -11.13
N ARG A 15 2.65 1.13 -11.54
CA ARG A 15 2.69 2.55 -11.10
C ARG A 15 2.58 2.72 -9.60
N ARG A 16 1.74 1.90 -8.99
CA ARG A 16 1.51 1.96 -7.56
C ARG A 16 2.75 1.52 -6.79
N ASP A 17 3.36 0.40 -7.18
CA ASP A 17 4.56 -0.11 -6.52
C ASP A 17 5.70 0.91 -6.61
N LEU A 18 5.84 1.56 -7.78
CA LEU A 18 6.81 2.63 -8.00
C LEU A 18 6.50 3.87 -7.14
N PHE A 19 5.22 4.25 -7.01
CA PHE A 19 4.84 5.38 -6.17
C PHE A 19 5.05 5.10 -4.69
N GLU A 20 4.77 3.88 -4.24
CA GLU A 20 5.07 3.45 -2.86
C GLU A 20 6.60 3.47 -2.59
N ALA A 21 7.42 3.05 -3.55
CA ALA A 21 8.88 3.15 -3.46
C ALA A 21 9.33 4.61 -3.25
N LEU A 22 8.79 5.53 -4.05
CA LEU A 22 9.06 6.96 -3.88
C LEU A 22 8.66 7.48 -2.49
N LEU A 23 7.50 7.05 -1.97
CA LEU A 23 7.04 7.42 -0.63
C LEU A 23 7.91 6.82 0.49
N ARG A 24 8.54 5.67 0.25
CA ARG A 24 9.57 5.12 1.16
C ARG A 24 10.88 5.90 1.12
N GLY A 25 11.08 6.72 0.09
CA GLY A 25 12.31 7.49 -0.14
C GLY A 25 13.31 6.73 -1.01
N GLU A 26 12.84 5.73 -1.75
CA GLU A 26 13.60 5.00 -2.76
C GLU A 26 13.55 5.74 -4.11
N SER A 27 14.45 5.42 -5.02
CA SER A 27 14.39 5.86 -6.42
C SER A 27 13.60 4.88 -7.28
N ILE A 28 13.09 5.36 -8.40
CA ILE A 28 12.43 4.56 -9.43
C ILE A 28 13.13 4.77 -10.77
N ILE A 29 13.01 3.81 -11.66
CA ILE A 29 13.50 3.92 -13.04
C ILE A 29 12.32 4.04 -13.98
N SER A 30 12.33 5.05 -14.84
CA SER A 30 11.27 5.26 -15.85
C SER A 30 11.82 6.06 -17.02
N ALA A 31 11.36 5.75 -18.23
CA ALA A 31 11.53 6.65 -19.36
C ALA A 31 10.66 7.90 -19.18
N ILE A 32 11.08 9.01 -19.78
CA ILE A 32 10.43 10.32 -19.68
C ILE A 32 10.01 10.79 -21.07
N ASP A 33 8.74 11.13 -21.21
CA ASP A 33 8.19 11.75 -22.40
C ASP A 33 8.01 13.26 -22.15
N GLU A 34 8.79 14.09 -22.85
CA GLU A 34 8.75 15.55 -22.72
C GLU A 34 7.53 16.18 -23.42
N GLN A 35 6.83 15.42 -24.28
CA GLN A 35 5.70 15.92 -25.09
C GLN A 35 4.32 15.56 -24.51
N ILE A 36 4.26 15.19 -23.25
CA ILE A 36 3.04 14.74 -22.59
C ILE A 36 1.97 15.82 -22.55
N VAL A 37 0.74 15.40 -22.89
CA VAL A 37 -0.50 16.15 -22.69
C VAL A 37 -1.43 15.42 -21.71
N TYR A 38 -2.24 16.17 -20.95
CA TYR A 38 -3.10 15.66 -19.87
C TYR A 38 -4.02 14.49 -20.26
N ASN A 39 -4.47 14.41 -21.51
CA ASN A 39 -5.32 13.33 -22.02
C ASN A 39 -4.58 12.01 -22.23
N GLN A 40 -3.26 11.99 -22.17
CA GLN A 40 -2.46 10.76 -22.29
C GLN A 40 -2.24 10.04 -20.95
N LEU A 41 -2.62 10.65 -19.82
CA LEU A 41 -2.46 10.06 -18.49
C LEU A 41 -3.18 8.73 -18.33
N ASP A 42 -4.26 8.48 -19.06
CA ASP A 42 -5.04 7.25 -19.01
C ASP A 42 -4.49 6.12 -19.89
N GLY A 43 -3.60 6.42 -20.81
CA GLY A 43 -3.09 5.48 -21.83
C GLY A 43 -1.61 5.18 -21.77
N ASN A 44 -0.82 6.03 -21.12
CA ASN A 44 0.64 5.92 -21.09
C ASN A 44 1.13 5.75 -19.65
N GLU A 45 1.80 4.63 -19.35
CA GLU A 45 2.29 4.32 -18.02
C GLU A 45 3.34 5.32 -17.53
N GLN A 46 4.14 5.86 -18.42
CA GLN A 46 5.24 6.80 -18.15
C GLN A 46 4.74 8.25 -17.98
N ALA A 47 3.52 8.54 -18.48
CA ALA A 47 2.97 9.89 -18.53
C ALA A 47 2.90 10.58 -17.16
N ILE A 48 2.60 9.83 -16.10
CA ILE A 48 2.49 10.39 -14.76
C ILE A 48 3.86 10.82 -14.21
N TRP A 49 4.90 10.03 -14.47
CA TRP A 49 6.26 10.33 -14.01
C TRP A 49 6.83 11.55 -14.70
N SER A 50 6.60 11.67 -15.99
CA SER A 50 6.99 12.83 -16.79
C SER A 50 6.29 14.10 -16.30
N LEU A 51 4.99 14.03 -16.01
CA LEU A 51 4.24 15.15 -15.44
C LEU A 51 4.76 15.54 -14.05
N LEU A 52 5.05 14.57 -13.19
CA LEU A 52 5.57 14.83 -11.86
C LEU A 52 6.98 15.43 -11.90
N LEU A 53 7.82 14.99 -12.85
CA LEU A 53 9.14 15.59 -13.10
C LEU A 53 9.00 17.02 -13.62
N ALA A 54 8.18 17.26 -14.63
CA ALA A 54 7.94 18.58 -15.19
C ALA A 54 7.35 19.59 -14.18
N SER A 55 6.55 19.07 -13.21
CA SER A 55 5.97 19.86 -12.13
C SER A 55 6.93 20.05 -10.93
N GLY A 56 8.16 19.53 -10.98
CA GLY A 56 9.16 19.67 -9.94
C GLY A 56 8.95 18.78 -8.69
N TYR A 57 8.02 17.83 -8.75
CA TYR A 57 7.78 16.88 -7.67
C TYR A 57 8.80 15.74 -7.64
N LEU A 58 9.37 15.41 -8.80
CA LEU A 58 10.50 14.49 -8.93
C LEU A 58 11.77 15.25 -9.31
N LYS A 59 12.90 14.67 -9.01
CA LYS A 59 14.24 15.06 -9.49
C LYS A 59 14.91 13.87 -10.13
N VAL A 60 15.79 14.14 -11.09
CA VAL A 60 16.67 13.15 -11.73
C VAL A 60 17.89 12.96 -10.85
N LEU A 61 18.21 11.71 -10.51
CA LEU A 61 19.45 11.31 -9.85
C LEU A 61 20.51 10.93 -10.89
N SER A 62 20.11 10.14 -11.88
CA SER A 62 20.94 9.70 -12.99
C SER A 62 20.07 9.45 -14.22
N TYR A 63 20.68 9.40 -15.39
CA TYR A 63 20.00 9.06 -16.64
C TYR A 63 20.97 8.37 -17.60
N GLU A 64 20.43 7.54 -18.50
CA GLU A 64 21.19 6.96 -19.57
C GLU A 64 21.50 7.98 -20.66
N SER A 65 22.73 8.00 -21.17
CA SER A 65 23.10 8.87 -22.28
C SER A 65 22.50 8.32 -23.60
N TYR A 66 21.92 9.20 -24.42
CA TYR A 66 21.47 8.86 -25.78
C TYR A 66 22.57 8.24 -26.65
N LEU A 67 23.86 8.44 -26.30
CA LEU A 67 25.00 7.88 -27.02
C LEU A 67 25.27 6.41 -26.64
N ASP A 68 24.74 5.96 -25.50
CA ASP A 68 25.02 4.65 -24.92
C ASP A 68 23.87 3.65 -25.13
N ILE A 69 22.72 4.09 -25.64
CA ILE A 69 21.52 3.29 -25.86
C ILE A 69 21.37 2.95 -27.35
N PRO A 70 20.68 1.85 -27.72
CA PRO A 70 20.40 1.47 -29.11
C PRO A 70 19.60 2.55 -29.85
N GLU A 71 19.83 2.68 -31.15
CA GLU A 71 19.10 3.61 -32.00
C GLU A 71 17.58 3.34 -31.94
N GLY A 72 16.79 4.35 -31.58
CA GLY A 72 15.34 4.26 -31.42
C GLY A 72 14.86 3.82 -30.02
N ALA A 73 15.77 3.58 -29.08
CA ALA A 73 15.41 3.37 -27.68
C ALA A 73 15.25 4.71 -26.95
N GLU A 74 14.40 4.74 -25.93
CA GLU A 74 14.26 5.86 -25.00
C GLU A 74 15.17 5.66 -23.80
N PRO A 75 15.85 6.72 -23.30
CA PRO A 75 16.73 6.59 -22.14
C PRO A 75 15.90 6.44 -20.86
N ASP A 76 16.40 5.61 -19.96
CA ASP A 76 15.88 5.48 -18.62
C ASP A 76 16.44 6.56 -17.69
N TYR A 77 15.57 7.08 -16.84
CA TYR A 77 15.89 8.07 -15.82
C TYR A 77 15.68 7.48 -14.43
N GLU A 78 16.65 7.64 -13.58
CA GLU A 78 16.50 7.34 -12.16
C GLU A 78 15.91 8.58 -11.46
N LEU A 79 14.71 8.42 -10.91
CA LEU A 79 13.88 9.49 -10.37
C LEU A 79 13.66 9.30 -8.88
N MET A 80 13.60 10.40 -8.15
CA MET A 80 13.30 10.42 -6.71
C MET A 80 12.43 11.63 -6.38
N LEU A 81 11.70 11.60 -5.27
CA LEU A 81 11.02 12.80 -4.76
C LEU A 81 12.01 13.93 -4.50
N THR A 82 11.64 15.14 -4.92
CA THR A 82 12.52 16.31 -4.88
C THR A 82 13.01 16.60 -3.46
N ASN A 83 12.09 16.54 -2.48
CA ASN A 83 12.38 16.82 -1.08
C ASN A 83 11.34 16.22 -0.13
N TYR A 84 11.58 16.40 1.17
CA TYR A 84 10.69 15.88 2.22
C TYR A 84 9.30 16.54 2.23
N GLU A 85 9.20 17.80 1.83
CA GLU A 85 7.89 18.52 1.78
C GLU A 85 6.99 17.93 0.71
N VAL A 86 7.54 17.57 -0.45
CA VAL A 86 6.82 16.86 -1.52
C VAL A 86 6.34 15.49 -1.03
N LYS A 87 7.18 14.76 -0.29
CA LYS A 87 6.78 13.49 0.34
C LYS A 87 5.59 13.70 1.27
N LEU A 88 5.64 14.66 2.17
CA LEU A 88 4.55 14.99 3.08
C LEU A 88 3.27 15.41 2.33
N MET A 89 3.43 16.18 1.26
CA MET A 89 2.31 16.59 0.42
C MET A 89 1.60 15.37 -0.19
N PHE A 90 2.34 14.42 -0.77
CA PHE A 90 1.75 13.20 -1.33
C PHE A 90 1.11 12.33 -0.26
N GLN A 91 1.75 12.18 0.90
CA GLN A 91 1.16 11.47 2.04
C GLN A 91 -0.17 12.11 2.46
N ARG A 92 -0.25 13.44 2.55
CA ARG A 92 -1.49 14.17 2.85
C ARG A 92 -2.54 14.00 1.75
N MET A 93 -2.16 14.07 0.47
CA MET A 93 -3.10 13.86 -0.64
C MET A 93 -3.75 12.47 -0.60
N ILE A 94 -2.95 11.43 -0.32
CA ILE A 94 -3.47 10.07 -0.15
C ILE A 94 -4.41 10.02 1.05
N HIS A 95 -3.97 10.57 2.17
CA HIS A 95 -4.74 10.72 3.38
C HIS A 95 -6.07 11.46 3.13
N ASP A 96 -6.05 12.64 2.49
CA ASP A 96 -7.24 13.44 2.22
C ASP A 96 -8.19 12.76 1.22
N TRP A 97 -7.65 11.99 0.27
CA TRP A 97 -8.47 11.21 -0.64
C TRP A 97 -9.25 10.11 0.09
N PHE A 98 -8.64 9.48 1.10
CA PHE A 98 -9.31 8.51 1.95
C PHE A 98 -10.26 9.15 2.97
N ILE A 99 -10.01 10.41 3.41
CA ILE A 99 -10.86 11.17 4.33
C ILE A 99 -12.17 11.67 3.70
N GLN A 100 -12.30 11.79 2.39
CA GLN A 100 -13.57 12.18 1.75
C GLN A 100 -14.75 11.26 2.11
N VAL A 101 -14.49 10.19 2.86
CA VAL A 101 -15.47 9.25 3.40
C VAL A 101 -15.74 9.42 4.90
N GLU A 102 -15.58 10.64 5.46
CA GLU A 102 -15.77 11.02 6.87
C GLU A 102 -14.61 10.77 7.88
N PRO A 103 -14.48 11.62 8.91
CA PRO A 103 -13.20 11.97 9.55
C PRO A 103 -12.73 11.06 10.69
N ASP A 104 -12.91 9.76 10.62
CA ASP A 104 -12.60 8.84 11.74
C ASP A 104 -11.44 7.85 11.48
N TYR A 105 -10.53 8.14 10.52
CA TYR A 105 -9.42 7.20 10.25
C TYR A 105 -8.49 6.98 11.46
N ASN A 106 -8.36 7.96 12.35
CA ASN A 106 -7.64 7.79 13.61
C ASN A 106 -8.23 6.70 14.51
N ASP A 107 -9.52 6.38 14.36
CA ASP A 107 -10.17 5.34 15.14
C ASP A 107 -9.73 3.94 14.71
N PHE A 108 -9.36 3.73 13.43
CA PHE A 108 -8.77 2.46 13.01
C PHE A 108 -7.43 2.21 13.68
N ILE A 109 -6.54 3.22 13.68
CA ILE A 109 -5.24 3.13 14.34
C ILE A 109 -5.41 2.88 15.84
N LYS A 110 -6.29 3.63 16.49
CA LYS A 110 -6.57 3.43 17.93
C LYS A 110 -7.05 2.01 18.20
N ALA A 111 -8.00 1.52 17.39
CA ALA A 111 -8.52 0.16 17.52
C ALA A 111 -7.43 -0.89 17.31
N LEU A 112 -6.55 -0.71 16.31
CA LEU A 112 -5.41 -1.58 16.04
C LEU A 112 -4.45 -1.63 17.25
N LEU A 113 -4.07 -0.46 17.78
CA LEU A 113 -3.10 -0.36 18.88
C LEU A 113 -3.62 -0.94 20.22
N VAL A 114 -4.95 -1.02 20.41
CA VAL A 114 -5.56 -1.62 21.61
C VAL A 114 -6.13 -3.02 21.35
N GLY A 115 -5.99 -3.55 20.13
CA GLY A 115 -6.51 -4.87 19.76
C GLY A 115 -8.02 -4.97 19.67
N ASP A 116 -8.75 -3.85 19.49
CA ASP A 116 -10.21 -3.86 19.37
C ASP A 116 -10.66 -4.28 17.97
N LYS A 117 -10.77 -5.59 17.76
CA LYS A 117 -11.21 -6.20 16.51
C LYS A 117 -12.60 -5.73 16.07
N LYS A 118 -13.52 -5.45 17.01
CA LYS A 118 -14.87 -4.98 16.66
C LYS A 118 -14.82 -3.58 16.06
N ALA A 119 -14.04 -2.69 16.66
CA ALA A 119 -13.85 -1.33 16.16
C ALA A 119 -13.14 -1.33 14.81
N MET A 120 -12.06 -2.15 14.64
CA MET A 120 -11.39 -2.32 13.34
C MET A 120 -12.35 -2.79 12.26
N ASN A 121 -13.16 -3.83 12.53
CA ASN A 121 -14.15 -4.34 11.58
C ASN A 121 -15.24 -3.31 11.26
N ALA A 122 -15.77 -2.61 12.26
CA ALA A 122 -16.77 -1.57 12.06
C ALA A 122 -16.25 -0.44 11.18
N TYR A 123 -15.02 0.01 11.44
CA TYR A 123 -14.37 1.06 10.66
C TYR A 123 -14.17 0.62 9.21
N MET A 124 -13.55 -0.53 8.97
CA MET A 124 -13.22 -1.01 7.63
C MET A 124 -14.47 -1.28 6.80
N ASN A 125 -15.53 -1.86 7.37
CA ASN A 125 -16.78 -2.09 6.65
C ASN A 125 -17.51 -0.77 6.33
N ARG A 126 -17.50 0.23 7.23
CA ARG A 126 -18.06 1.55 6.95
C ARG A 126 -17.35 2.22 5.79
N VAL A 127 -16.01 2.19 5.79
CA VAL A 127 -15.21 2.78 4.71
C VAL A 127 -15.40 2.01 3.41
N ALA A 128 -15.40 0.67 3.45
CA ALA A 128 -15.64 -0.17 2.29
C ALA A 128 -16.98 0.18 1.61
N LEU A 129 -18.04 0.35 2.37
CA LEU A 129 -19.37 0.75 1.85
C LEU A 129 -19.37 2.13 1.19
N GLY A 130 -18.61 3.09 1.72
CA GLY A 130 -18.53 4.45 1.20
C GLY A 130 -17.64 4.57 -0.04
N THR A 131 -16.50 3.90 -0.02
CA THR A 131 -15.44 4.05 -1.03
C THR A 131 -15.70 3.19 -2.27
N PHE A 132 -16.28 1.99 -2.12
CA PHE A 132 -16.46 1.05 -3.25
C PHE A 132 -17.63 1.37 -4.17
N ARG A 133 -18.48 2.34 -3.86
CA ARG A 133 -19.45 2.87 -4.83
C ARG A 133 -18.79 3.48 -6.08
N TYR A 134 -17.52 3.88 -5.96
CA TYR A 134 -16.79 4.52 -7.05
C TYR A 134 -16.13 3.51 -8.01
N PHE A 135 -15.94 2.26 -7.58
CA PHE A 135 -15.24 1.22 -8.35
C PHE A 135 -16.17 0.16 -8.97
N ASP A 136 -17.47 0.20 -8.68
CA ASP A 136 -18.48 -0.74 -9.22
C ASP A 136 -18.90 -0.44 -10.67
N VAL A 137 -18.38 0.61 -11.30
CA VAL A 137 -18.74 0.99 -12.67
C VAL A 137 -17.67 0.49 -13.62
N GLU A 138 -17.99 -0.59 -14.32
CA GLU A 138 -17.31 -1.17 -15.48
C GLU A 138 -16.13 -2.11 -15.23
N ASN A 139 -16.36 -3.36 -15.63
CA ASN A 139 -15.45 -4.50 -15.79
C ASN A 139 -15.12 -5.31 -14.54
N ARG A 140 -15.29 -6.63 -14.68
CA ARG A 140 -14.89 -7.65 -13.71
C ARG A 140 -13.44 -7.39 -13.31
N PRO A 141 -13.14 -7.14 -12.02
CA PRO A 141 -11.75 -7.06 -11.57
C PRO A 141 -11.06 -8.39 -11.85
N SER A 142 -9.83 -8.38 -12.30
CA SER A 142 -8.96 -9.55 -12.18
C SER A 142 -8.85 -9.90 -10.68
N ASP A 143 -8.77 -11.17 -10.32
CA ASP A 143 -8.80 -11.66 -8.93
C ASP A 143 -7.77 -11.02 -8.00
N GLU A 144 -6.68 -10.46 -8.51
CA GLU A 144 -5.64 -9.74 -7.76
C GLU A 144 -5.92 -8.25 -7.49
N ALA A 145 -6.84 -7.63 -8.19
CA ALA A 145 -7.10 -6.20 -8.13
C ALA A 145 -7.67 -5.72 -6.78
N PRO A 146 -8.60 -6.46 -6.13
CA PRO A 146 -9.13 -6.08 -4.83
C PRO A 146 -8.08 -6.11 -3.72
N GLU A 147 -7.23 -7.13 -3.67
CA GLU A 147 -6.20 -7.29 -2.62
C GLU A 147 -5.23 -6.11 -2.60
N ARG A 148 -4.70 -5.71 -3.76
CA ARG A 148 -3.79 -4.57 -3.90
C ARG A 148 -4.44 -3.25 -3.49
N PHE A 149 -5.73 -3.09 -3.78
CA PHE A 149 -6.47 -1.90 -3.34
C PHE A 149 -6.56 -1.83 -1.82
N TYR A 150 -6.97 -2.92 -1.16
CA TYR A 150 -7.11 -2.98 0.30
C TYR A 150 -5.77 -2.79 1.00
N HIS A 151 -4.72 -3.39 0.46
CA HIS A 151 -3.36 -3.22 0.94
C HIS A 151 -2.95 -1.74 0.94
N GLY A 152 -3.08 -1.04 -0.20
CA GLY A 152 -2.78 0.38 -0.26
C GLY A 152 -3.69 1.25 0.60
N PHE A 153 -4.95 0.87 0.75
CA PHE A 153 -5.86 1.54 1.64
C PHE A 153 -5.38 1.47 3.10
N VAL A 154 -5.05 0.25 3.59
CA VAL A 154 -4.56 0.09 4.96
C VAL A 154 -3.23 0.80 5.16
N LEU A 155 -2.30 0.75 4.19
CA LEU A 155 -1.06 1.53 4.24
C LEU A 155 -1.32 3.03 4.39
N GLY A 156 -2.32 3.56 3.68
CA GLY A 156 -2.75 4.96 3.84
C GLY A 156 -3.25 5.28 5.25
N LEU A 157 -4.02 4.36 5.85
CA LEU A 157 -4.55 4.55 7.22
C LEU A 157 -3.44 4.57 8.29
N ILE A 158 -2.42 3.71 8.14
CA ILE A 158 -1.38 3.54 9.17
C ILE A 158 -0.18 4.47 8.97
N VAL A 159 -0.18 5.31 7.93
CA VAL A 159 0.95 6.21 7.63
C VAL A 159 1.34 7.12 8.81
N ASP A 160 0.37 7.52 9.61
CA ASP A 160 0.61 8.38 10.78
C ASP A 160 1.41 7.67 11.90
N LEU A 161 1.49 6.33 11.85
CA LEU A 161 2.33 5.57 12.78
C LEU A 161 3.83 5.73 12.51
N GLN A 162 4.26 6.27 11.37
CA GLN A 162 5.68 6.42 10.99
C GLN A 162 6.52 7.22 12.01
N GLY A 163 5.89 8.07 12.81
CA GLY A 163 6.56 8.77 13.91
C GLY A 163 7.15 7.83 14.97
N ARG A 164 6.42 6.74 15.29
CA ARG A 164 6.71 5.77 16.36
C ARG A 164 7.11 4.39 15.84
N TYR A 165 6.82 4.07 14.59
CA TYR A 165 6.99 2.77 13.98
C TYR A 165 7.75 2.84 12.67
N VAL A 166 8.40 1.74 12.30
CA VAL A 166 8.88 1.45 10.96
C VAL A 166 7.82 0.59 10.28
N ILE A 167 7.25 1.08 9.18
CA ILE A 167 6.24 0.36 8.42
C ILE A 167 6.91 -0.20 7.17
N THR A 168 6.85 -1.51 7.01
CA THR A 168 7.33 -2.23 5.83
C THR A 168 6.18 -2.96 5.16
N SER A 169 6.12 -2.92 3.83
CA SER A 169 5.08 -3.62 3.07
C SER A 169 5.69 -4.40 1.90
N ASN A 170 5.05 -5.53 1.54
CA ASN A 170 5.40 -6.37 0.39
C ASN A 170 6.90 -6.73 0.29
N ARG A 171 7.59 -6.86 1.43
CA ARG A 171 9.02 -7.15 1.43
C ARG A 171 9.25 -8.66 1.48
N GLU A 172 10.03 -9.16 0.52
CA GLU A 172 10.61 -10.49 0.61
C GLU A 172 11.62 -10.51 1.75
N SER A 173 11.41 -11.42 2.69
CA SER A 173 12.40 -11.76 3.72
C SER A 173 12.91 -13.17 3.46
N GLY A 174 13.99 -13.57 4.12
CA GLY A 174 14.48 -14.96 4.06
C GLY A 174 13.45 -16.01 4.47
N PHE A 175 12.32 -15.60 5.06
CA PHE A 175 11.21 -16.45 5.53
C PHE A 175 9.94 -16.33 4.67
N GLY A 176 9.93 -15.50 3.62
CA GLY A 176 8.80 -15.29 2.73
C GLY A 176 8.41 -13.82 2.57
N ARG A 177 7.22 -13.57 2.01
CA ARG A 177 6.67 -12.24 1.75
C ARG A 177 5.49 -12.00 2.69
N TYR A 178 5.52 -10.90 3.46
CA TYR A 178 4.41 -10.42 4.27
C TYR A 178 3.80 -9.17 3.63
N ASP A 179 2.52 -8.94 3.88
CA ASP A 179 1.84 -7.78 3.29
C ASP A 179 2.21 -6.49 4.01
N VAL A 180 2.04 -6.43 5.33
CA VAL A 180 2.44 -5.26 6.13
C VAL A 180 3.01 -5.70 7.47
N MET A 181 4.16 -5.13 7.82
CA MET A 181 4.77 -5.25 9.14
C MET A 181 4.96 -3.86 9.74
N ILE A 182 4.48 -3.69 10.97
CA ILE A 182 4.55 -2.45 11.76
C ILE A 182 5.46 -2.72 12.94
N GLU A 183 6.72 -2.30 12.83
CA GLU A 183 7.76 -2.55 13.82
C GLU A 183 7.97 -1.32 14.71
N PRO A 184 7.89 -1.42 16.05
CA PRO A 184 8.09 -0.27 16.92
C PRO A 184 9.55 0.20 16.91
N LYS A 185 9.77 1.51 16.87
CA LYS A 185 11.10 2.10 17.04
C LYS A 185 11.63 1.93 18.47
N ASN A 186 10.72 1.84 19.44
CA ASN A 186 11.01 1.51 20.83
C ASN A 186 10.20 0.27 21.25
N PRO A 187 10.80 -0.95 21.20
CA PRO A 187 10.11 -2.19 21.55
C PRO A 187 9.75 -2.30 23.04
N GLU A 188 10.35 -1.50 23.91
CA GLU A 188 10.03 -1.48 25.33
C GLU A 188 8.67 -0.86 25.62
N GLU A 189 8.28 0.15 24.83
CA GLU A 189 7.05 0.94 25.02
C GLU A 189 5.90 0.51 24.12
N ASN A 190 6.20 -0.06 22.95
CA ASN A 190 5.21 -0.29 21.91
C ASN A 190 5.26 -1.73 21.40
N ASP A 191 4.12 -2.22 20.94
CA ASP A 191 3.94 -3.55 20.39
C ASP A 191 4.17 -3.52 18.85
N ALA A 192 4.42 -4.69 18.26
CA ALA A 192 4.57 -4.88 16.83
C ALA A 192 3.30 -5.50 16.22
N TYR A 193 3.03 -5.23 14.94
CA TYR A 193 1.86 -5.77 14.26
C TYR A 193 2.24 -6.35 12.91
N ILE A 194 1.65 -7.51 12.59
CA ILE A 194 1.77 -8.18 11.29
C ILE A 194 0.36 -8.23 10.71
N LEU A 195 0.18 -7.69 9.50
CA LEU A 195 -1.09 -7.68 8.80
C LEU A 195 -0.93 -8.47 7.51
N GLU A 196 -1.83 -9.42 7.28
CA GLU A 196 -1.91 -10.23 6.07
C GLU A 196 -3.27 -10.05 5.42
N PHE A 197 -3.29 -9.84 4.10
CA PHE A 197 -4.50 -9.52 3.34
C PHE A 197 -4.84 -10.65 2.38
N LYS A 198 -6.09 -11.08 2.36
CA LYS A 198 -6.58 -12.07 1.40
C LYS A 198 -7.95 -11.68 0.85
N VAL A 199 -8.14 -11.94 -0.44
CA VAL A 199 -9.46 -11.91 -1.06
C VAL A 199 -10.08 -13.28 -0.93
N HIS A 200 -11.36 -13.30 -0.56
CA HIS A 200 -12.14 -14.52 -0.43
C HIS A 200 -12.27 -15.24 -1.76
N ASP A 201 -11.84 -16.49 -1.80
CA ASP A 201 -12.03 -17.39 -2.92
C ASP A 201 -13.32 -18.20 -2.72
N SER A 202 -14.35 -17.86 -3.48
CA SER A 202 -15.64 -18.53 -3.38
C SER A 202 -15.66 -19.98 -3.93
N GLU A 203 -14.60 -20.42 -4.61
CA GLU A 203 -14.47 -21.80 -5.10
C GLU A 203 -13.88 -22.72 -4.02
N ASP A 204 -12.92 -22.22 -3.25
CA ASP A 204 -12.17 -23.00 -2.26
C ASP A 204 -12.57 -22.70 -0.79
N GLU A 205 -13.18 -21.56 -0.49
CA GLU A 205 -13.50 -21.10 0.85
C GLU A 205 -15.01 -20.92 1.05
N LYS A 206 -15.53 -21.34 2.21
CA LYS A 206 -16.97 -21.25 2.51
C LYS A 206 -17.41 -19.84 2.92
N ASP A 207 -16.57 -19.15 3.66
CA ASP A 207 -16.87 -17.82 4.17
C ASP A 207 -15.59 -17.02 4.49
N LEU A 208 -15.75 -15.72 4.80
CA LEU A 208 -14.65 -14.84 5.18
C LEU A 208 -13.85 -15.30 6.40
N ARG A 209 -14.38 -16.20 7.24
CA ARG A 209 -13.66 -16.70 8.39
C ARG A 209 -12.59 -17.69 7.96
N GLU A 210 -12.88 -18.54 6.96
CA GLU A 210 -11.88 -19.43 6.38
C GLU A 210 -10.77 -18.63 5.71
N THR A 211 -11.11 -17.55 5.00
CA THR A 211 -10.13 -16.62 4.43
C THR A 211 -9.22 -15.98 5.48
N VAL A 212 -9.78 -15.50 6.59
CA VAL A 212 -8.99 -14.97 7.71
C VAL A 212 -8.08 -16.03 8.31
N GLN A 213 -8.57 -17.26 8.51
CA GLN A 213 -7.76 -18.36 9.04
C GLN A 213 -6.60 -18.69 8.10
N SER A 214 -6.84 -18.69 6.78
CA SER A 214 -5.79 -18.86 5.77
C SER A 214 -4.73 -17.75 5.84
N ALA A 215 -5.14 -16.49 6.08
CA ALA A 215 -4.20 -15.39 6.27
C ALA A 215 -3.35 -15.56 7.55
N LEU A 216 -3.97 -15.91 8.66
CA LEU A 216 -3.26 -16.13 9.93
C LEU A 216 -2.32 -17.35 9.85
N GLN A 217 -2.76 -18.43 9.19
CA GLN A 217 -1.92 -19.59 8.95
C GLN A 217 -0.68 -19.23 8.13
N GLN A 218 -0.81 -18.37 7.14
CA GLN A 218 0.33 -17.89 6.33
C GLN A 218 1.33 -17.12 7.18
N ILE A 219 0.88 -16.27 8.13
CA ILE A 219 1.77 -15.57 9.08
C ILE A 219 2.58 -16.58 9.90
N ASP A 220 1.95 -17.63 10.41
CA ASP A 220 2.60 -18.64 11.24
C ASP A 220 3.56 -19.51 10.42
N GLU A 221 3.15 -20.02 9.26
CA GLU A 221 3.98 -20.85 8.37
C GLU A 221 5.24 -20.11 7.89
N ARG A 222 5.12 -18.82 7.63
CA ARG A 222 6.23 -17.98 7.18
C ARG A 222 7.10 -17.44 8.31
N GLN A 223 6.77 -17.77 9.56
CA GLN A 223 7.55 -17.42 10.76
C GLN A 223 7.86 -15.91 10.89
N TYR A 224 6.94 -15.04 10.48
CA TYR A 224 7.13 -13.59 10.56
C TYR A 224 7.33 -13.10 11.99
N LYS A 225 6.67 -13.74 12.98
CA LYS A 225 6.90 -13.48 14.42
C LYS A 225 8.36 -13.73 14.83
N ALA A 226 8.97 -14.81 14.30
CA ALA A 226 10.36 -15.12 14.60
C ALA A 226 11.33 -14.05 14.06
N GLN A 227 11.03 -13.46 12.93
CA GLN A 227 11.82 -12.34 12.37
C GLN A 227 11.83 -11.13 13.32
N LEU A 228 10.68 -10.75 13.88
CA LEU A 228 10.58 -9.68 14.87
C LEU A 228 11.25 -10.05 16.20
N GLY A 229 11.15 -11.31 16.60
CA GLY A 229 11.85 -11.84 17.79
C GLY A 229 13.37 -11.72 17.67
N MET A 230 13.95 -12.00 16.49
CA MET A 230 15.39 -11.80 16.24
C MET A 230 15.82 -10.34 16.35
N ARG A 231 14.89 -9.38 16.21
CA ARG A 231 15.13 -7.95 16.41
C ARG A 231 14.88 -7.47 17.83
N GLY A 232 14.68 -8.39 18.77
CA GLY A 232 14.53 -8.10 20.20
C GLY A 232 13.11 -7.80 20.64
N ILE A 233 12.10 -8.02 19.80
CA ILE A 233 10.69 -7.83 20.18
C ILE A 233 10.18 -9.10 20.84
N SER A 234 9.64 -8.98 22.07
CA SER A 234 9.04 -10.10 22.77
C SER A 234 7.82 -10.65 22.02
N GLU A 235 7.69 -11.99 21.93
CA GLU A 235 6.58 -12.64 21.25
C GLU A 235 5.21 -12.18 21.77
N LYS A 236 5.10 -11.90 23.07
CA LYS A 236 3.87 -11.37 23.69
C LYS A 236 3.49 -9.95 23.23
N LYS A 237 4.39 -9.26 22.58
CA LYS A 237 4.20 -7.92 22.01
C LYS A 237 4.06 -7.93 20.49
N ILE A 238 3.87 -9.10 19.89
CA ILE A 238 3.70 -9.26 18.45
C ILE A 238 2.28 -9.71 18.17
N HIS A 239 1.50 -8.81 17.58
CA HIS A 239 0.10 -9.07 17.22
C HIS A 239 0.00 -9.39 15.73
N SER A 240 -0.86 -10.37 15.41
CA SER A 240 -1.09 -10.83 14.04
C SER A 240 -2.56 -10.67 13.68
N TYR A 241 -2.83 -10.02 12.56
CA TYR A 241 -4.19 -9.83 12.05
C TYR A 241 -4.31 -10.28 10.61
N GLY A 242 -5.28 -11.17 10.35
CA GLY A 242 -5.72 -11.53 9.01
C GLY A 242 -6.89 -10.63 8.57
N PHE A 243 -6.81 -10.13 7.36
CA PHE A 243 -7.83 -9.31 6.72
C PHE A 243 -8.40 -10.07 5.53
N ALA A 244 -9.67 -10.41 5.59
CA ALA A 244 -10.39 -11.05 4.51
C ALA A 244 -11.35 -10.07 3.82
N PHE A 245 -11.34 -10.07 2.50
CA PHE A 245 -12.14 -9.16 1.68
C PHE A 245 -13.04 -9.92 0.71
N GLN A 246 -14.31 -9.51 0.62
CA GLN A 246 -15.26 -10.01 -0.37
C GLN A 246 -16.16 -8.85 -0.85
N GLY A 247 -15.83 -8.27 -1.98
CA GLY A 247 -16.52 -7.08 -2.47
C GLY A 247 -16.48 -5.95 -1.44
N LYS A 248 -17.62 -5.57 -0.87
CA LYS A 248 -17.74 -4.50 0.14
C LYS A 248 -17.67 -5.01 1.59
N LYS A 249 -17.44 -6.28 1.78
CA LYS A 249 -17.34 -6.89 3.12
C LYS A 249 -15.89 -7.09 3.50
N VAL A 250 -15.58 -6.73 4.74
CA VAL A 250 -14.26 -6.95 5.35
C VAL A 250 -14.44 -7.70 6.65
N LEU A 251 -13.64 -8.71 6.87
CA LEU A 251 -13.52 -9.39 8.16
C LEU A 251 -12.07 -9.34 8.60
N ILE A 252 -11.85 -8.89 9.84
CA ILE A 252 -10.55 -8.85 10.50
C ILE A 252 -10.64 -9.70 11.76
N ASP A 253 -9.71 -10.61 11.91
CA ASP A 253 -9.52 -11.37 13.15
C ASP A 253 -8.02 -11.62 13.39
N GLY A 254 -7.67 -12.01 14.63
CA GLY A 254 -6.28 -12.24 15.01
C GLY A 254 -6.08 -12.10 16.51
N GLU A 255 -4.84 -12.00 16.93
CA GLU A 255 -4.43 -11.87 18.33
C GLU A 255 -3.27 -10.87 18.50
#